data_b9fefb951db8bd61fc42a77f20966e94
#
_entry.id   b9fefb951db8bd61fc42a77f20966e94
#
_cell.length_a   1.000
_cell.length_b   1.000
_cell.length_c   1.000
_cell.angle_alpha   90.00
_cell.angle_beta   90.00
_cell.angle_gamma   90.00
#
_symmetry.space_group_name_H-M   'P 1'
#
loop_
_entity.id
_entity.type
_entity.pdbx_description
1 polymer ?
#
loop_
_entity_poly.entity_id
_entity_poly.type
_entity_poly.pdbx_seq_one_letter_code
_entity_poly.pdbx_strand_id
1 'polypeptide(L)'
;MITKKTLQLSLKSLRDFAKKRLPDEELIALDERDECPVEIVRHMSDPDKLGIQLLFIPEEYGGMGGSTMDVYLICEQMARIDLGVATSLFATFLGSDPITFGATPEQKKKWLGKIADEGILFAYGATEPDAGSDLGALRTTADRVEENGKIVGYRINGSKQWISNGGIADHYTILANTPAGPSWFIVDKDTRGFTHDEPEDKHGIRLSNTAALALNDVYVDVDRLVGGVEGQGLLQAQMVFGYTRVMVAAFGLGAGWSALDRAIPYSTKRIQGGTPLSEKQGYTHKLIVPHVVKLEAGRAYIEETAQRIDTASHGVLFNTEGAIAKYMSTEAGHAAADAGIQALGGYGYTHEYMVEKISRDVRITRIYEGTSEIMEMTISRDRWQLHLKTKGQYYHDKAREAEALHATHPNVGADTAALALHALAEIMEKARVHRLTRFQHIQFRIGEWVAYAECSLTLAKRAALFADGKQHEKANDRFDAAALAAISRIFAREAATKVAAEGLHLIAGAGGISDEEMPLFEAALSITAIHRAQKGLVEDMDYVADVLYNRVQKDKEVKQPVLA
;
A
#
# COMPACT_ATOMS: atom_id res chain seq x y z
N MET A 1 7.42 -11.00 19.30
CA MET A 1 6.23 -10.78 18.42
C MET A 1 4.98 -10.73 19.28
N ILE A 2 4.12 -9.75 19.06
CA ILE A 2 2.87 -9.59 19.82
C ILE A 2 1.86 -10.70 19.48
N THR A 3 1.04 -11.10 20.45
CA THR A 3 0.01 -12.13 20.23
C THR A 3 -1.20 -11.56 19.46
N LYS A 4 -1.99 -12.44 18.82
CA LYS A 4 -3.29 -12.04 18.22
C LYS A 4 -4.18 -11.28 19.21
N LYS A 5 -4.22 -11.73 20.48
CA LYS A 5 -5.02 -11.10 21.53
C LYS A 5 -4.54 -9.67 21.83
N THR A 6 -3.22 -9.47 21.93
CA THR A 6 -2.63 -8.14 22.16
C THR A 6 -2.96 -7.20 20.99
N LEU A 7 -2.76 -7.66 19.76
CA LEU A 7 -3.12 -6.89 18.55
C LEU A 7 -4.61 -6.49 18.54
N GLN A 8 -5.51 -7.42 18.85
CA GLN A 8 -6.95 -7.14 18.91
C GLN A 8 -7.31 -6.11 19.98
N LEU A 9 -6.61 -6.15 21.13
CA LEU A 9 -6.77 -5.13 22.18
C LEU A 9 -6.27 -3.76 21.71
N SER A 10 -5.11 -3.69 21.06
CA SER A 10 -4.59 -2.43 20.49
C SER A 10 -5.54 -1.85 19.44
N LEU A 11 -6.03 -2.67 18.50
CA LEU A 11 -7.02 -2.25 17.50
C LEU A 11 -8.34 -1.78 18.14
N LYS A 12 -8.77 -2.43 19.22
CA LYS A 12 -9.98 -2.01 19.95
C LYS A 12 -9.74 -0.67 20.66
N SER A 13 -8.64 -0.52 21.39
CA SER A 13 -8.29 0.73 22.07
C SER A 13 -8.20 1.90 21.10
N LEU A 14 -7.61 1.66 19.93
CA LEU A 14 -7.53 2.63 18.85
C LEU A 14 -8.92 3.06 18.34
N ARG A 15 -9.82 2.10 18.08
CA ARG A 15 -11.20 2.41 17.66
C ARG A 15 -12.00 3.14 18.75
N ASP A 16 -11.85 2.74 20.00
CA ASP A 16 -12.54 3.36 21.13
C ASP A 16 -12.04 4.80 21.37
N PHE A 17 -10.73 5.03 21.17
CA PHE A 17 -10.15 6.38 21.20
C PHE A 17 -10.68 7.23 20.04
N ALA A 18 -10.65 6.71 18.81
CA ALA A 18 -11.11 7.43 17.62
C ALA A 18 -12.59 7.83 17.73
N LYS A 19 -13.45 6.96 18.23
CA LYS A 19 -14.87 7.29 18.48
C LYS A 19 -15.07 8.50 19.38
N LYS A 20 -14.16 8.74 20.32
CA LYS A 20 -14.26 9.85 21.29
C LYS A 20 -13.57 11.11 20.84
N ARG A 21 -12.46 11.00 20.10
CA ARG A 21 -11.56 12.12 19.81
C ARG A 21 -11.53 12.52 18.35
N LEU A 22 -11.96 11.63 17.45
CA LEU A 22 -11.92 11.78 16.00
C LEU A 22 -13.23 11.31 15.34
N PRO A 23 -14.43 11.74 15.84
CA PRO A 23 -15.67 11.47 15.12
C PRO A 23 -15.68 12.22 13.78
N ASP A 24 -16.55 11.81 12.84
CA ASP A 24 -16.61 12.39 11.50
C ASP A 24 -16.76 13.92 11.52
N GLU A 25 -17.57 14.46 12.43
CA GLU A 25 -17.78 15.92 12.58
C GLU A 25 -16.49 16.65 12.96
N GLU A 26 -15.68 16.09 13.87
CA GLU A 26 -14.39 16.68 14.26
C GLU A 26 -13.36 16.58 13.15
N LEU A 27 -13.31 15.44 12.44
CA LEU A 27 -12.40 15.25 11.30
C LEU A 27 -12.70 16.23 10.16
N ILE A 28 -13.97 16.49 9.86
CA ILE A 28 -14.41 17.48 8.88
C ILE A 28 -14.01 18.89 9.34
N ALA A 29 -14.26 19.23 10.59
CA ALA A 29 -13.95 20.55 11.13
C ALA A 29 -12.43 20.84 11.14
N LEU A 30 -11.60 19.84 11.45
CA LEU A 30 -10.13 19.95 11.35
C LEU A 30 -9.67 20.13 9.89
N ASP A 31 -10.28 19.39 8.97
CA ASP A 31 -9.98 19.48 7.54
C ASP A 31 -10.32 20.87 6.98
N GLU A 32 -11.48 21.44 7.35
CA GLU A 32 -11.88 22.79 6.96
C GLU A 32 -10.90 23.86 7.45
N ARG A 33 -10.38 23.70 8.67
CA ARG A 33 -9.39 24.62 9.26
C ARG A 33 -7.96 24.37 8.79
N ASP A 34 -7.71 23.33 8.00
CA ASP A 34 -6.36 22.87 7.62
C ASP A 34 -5.45 22.65 8.84
N GLU A 35 -5.99 22.02 9.86
CA GLU A 35 -5.37 21.92 11.18
C GLU A 35 -4.87 20.49 11.46
N CYS A 36 -3.57 20.34 11.63
CA CYS A 36 -3.00 19.09 12.13
C CYS A 36 -3.27 18.97 13.65
N PRO A 37 -3.97 17.92 14.11
CA PRO A 37 -4.26 17.73 15.54
C PRO A 37 -3.03 17.19 16.29
N VAL A 38 -2.00 18.03 16.46
CA VAL A 38 -0.70 17.65 17.03
C VAL A 38 -0.82 16.99 18.40
N GLU A 39 -1.71 17.50 19.27
CA GLU A 39 -1.93 16.91 20.58
C GLU A 39 -2.49 15.49 20.51
N ILE A 40 -3.34 15.18 19.50
CA ILE A 40 -3.87 13.85 19.28
C ILE A 40 -2.76 12.92 18.77
N VAL A 41 -1.96 13.39 17.81
CA VAL A 41 -0.81 12.62 17.29
C VAL A 41 0.17 12.29 18.43
N ARG A 42 0.52 13.26 19.27
CA ARG A 42 1.39 13.05 20.43
C ARG A 42 0.76 12.12 21.46
N HIS A 43 -0.55 12.24 21.73
CA HIS A 43 -1.25 11.31 22.62
C HIS A 43 -1.21 9.86 22.10
N MET A 44 -1.32 9.66 20.78
CA MET A 44 -1.25 8.35 20.17
C MET A 44 0.17 7.76 20.18
N SER A 45 1.18 8.64 20.16
CA SER A 45 2.60 8.27 20.21
C SER A 45 3.11 8.04 21.65
N ASP A 46 2.52 8.70 22.64
CA ASP A 46 2.95 8.65 24.05
C ASP A 46 2.82 7.21 24.60
N PRO A 47 3.93 6.62 25.10
CA PRO A 47 3.95 5.24 25.60
C PRO A 47 3.05 5.02 26.82
N ASP A 48 2.83 6.06 27.64
CA ASP A 48 1.96 6.02 28.82
C ASP A 48 0.47 6.17 28.48
N LYS A 49 0.13 6.39 27.19
CA LYS A 49 -1.24 6.56 26.71
C LYS A 49 -1.61 5.47 25.71
N LEU A 50 -1.65 5.75 24.39
CA LEU A 50 -1.97 4.74 23.39
C LEU A 50 -0.74 3.93 22.96
N GLY A 51 0.45 4.51 22.97
CA GLY A 51 1.71 3.84 22.69
C GLY A 51 1.75 3.14 21.32
N ILE A 52 1.10 3.68 20.30
CA ILE A 52 1.06 3.04 18.97
C ILE A 52 2.48 2.85 18.41
N GLN A 53 3.40 3.76 18.73
CA GLN A 53 4.78 3.70 18.28
C GLN A 53 5.52 2.47 18.81
N LEU A 54 5.17 1.95 19.98
CA LEU A 54 5.81 0.78 20.57
C LEU A 54 5.69 -0.46 19.68
N LEU A 55 4.63 -0.55 18.84
CA LEU A 55 4.43 -1.66 17.92
C LEU A 55 5.53 -1.77 16.85
N PHE A 56 6.16 -0.64 16.51
CA PHE A 56 7.14 -0.56 15.43
C PHE A 56 8.60 -0.67 15.94
N ILE A 57 8.81 -0.44 17.21
CA ILE A 57 10.14 -0.48 17.81
C ILE A 57 10.43 -1.92 18.29
N PRO A 58 11.61 -2.48 17.98
CA PRO A 58 12.02 -3.80 18.49
C PRO A 58 12.05 -3.86 20.01
N GLU A 59 11.77 -5.05 20.57
CA GLU A 59 11.75 -5.28 22.04
C GLU A 59 13.09 -4.92 22.70
N GLU A 60 14.20 -5.15 22.01
CA GLU A 60 15.55 -4.83 22.52
C GLU A 60 15.79 -3.31 22.70
N TYR A 61 14.95 -2.45 22.11
CA TYR A 61 14.99 -1.00 22.23
C TYR A 61 13.78 -0.42 22.97
N GLY A 62 13.07 -1.25 23.75
CA GLY A 62 11.94 -0.81 24.58
C GLY A 62 10.57 -0.87 23.92
N GLY A 63 10.48 -1.31 22.67
CA GLY A 63 9.23 -1.47 21.95
C GLY A 63 8.52 -2.79 22.19
N MET A 64 7.45 -3.03 21.43
CA MET A 64 6.67 -4.29 21.48
C MET A 64 7.06 -5.28 20.38
N GLY A 65 7.90 -4.90 19.42
CA GLY A 65 8.40 -5.76 18.35
C GLY A 65 7.28 -6.35 17.48
N GLY A 66 6.37 -5.52 17.01
CA GLY A 66 5.30 -5.96 16.11
C GLY A 66 5.86 -6.52 14.80
N SER A 67 5.23 -7.58 14.29
CA SER A 67 5.52 -8.15 12.98
C SER A 67 4.97 -7.25 11.85
N THR A 68 5.38 -7.49 10.61
CA THR A 68 4.84 -6.78 9.45
C THR A 68 3.32 -6.98 9.32
N MET A 69 2.81 -8.15 9.70
CA MET A 69 1.37 -8.42 9.80
C MET A 69 0.67 -7.50 10.83
N ASP A 70 1.29 -7.26 11.99
CA ASP A 70 0.74 -6.38 13.01
C ASP A 70 0.71 -4.93 12.53
N VAL A 71 1.82 -4.50 11.94
CA VAL A 71 2.01 -3.15 11.41
C VAL A 71 0.96 -2.82 10.34
N TYR A 72 0.79 -3.72 9.36
CA TYR A 72 -0.18 -3.46 8.29
C TYR A 72 -1.61 -3.31 8.82
N LEU A 73 -2.02 -4.14 9.79
CA LEU A 73 -3.37 -4.08 10.37
C LEU A 73 -3.62 -2.78 11.15
N ILE A 74 -2.62 -2.29 11.85
CA ILE A 74 -2.69 -0.98 12.53
C ILE A 74 -2.74 0.15 11.50
N CYS A 75 -1.91 0.11 10.46
CA CYS A 75 -1.92 1.10 9.37
C CYS A 75 -3.27 1.14 8.65
N GLU A 76 -3.83 -0.01 8.31
CA GLU A 76 -5.18 -0.10 7.73
C GLU A 76 -6.24 0.51 8.63
N GLN A 77 -6.23 0.15 9.93
CA GLN A 77 -7.21 0.66 10.88
C GLN A 77 -7.10 2.18 11.05
N MET A 78 -5.88 2.72 11.10
CA MET A 78 -5.65 4.16 11.19
C MET A 78 -6.17 4.89 9.95
N ALA A 79 -5.83 4.40 8.76
CA ALA A 79 -6.31 5.00 7.51
C ALA A 79 -7.83 4.87 7.31
N ARG A 80 -8.47 3.88 7.94
CA ARG A 80 -9.95 3.79 7.98
C ARG A 80 -10.58 4.84 8.89
N ILE A 81 -9.85 5.31 9.91
CA ILE A 81 -10.26 6.41 10.77
C ILE A 81 -10.05 7.73 10.02
N ASP A 82 -8.78 8.06 9.74
CA ASP A 82 -8.40 9.22 8.97
C ASP A 82 -6.99 9.06 8.40
N LEU A 83 -6.82 9.29 7.10
CA LEU A 83 -5.53 9.11 6.43
C LEU A 83 -4.53 10.23 6.75
N GLY A 84 -4.99 11.44 7.02
CA GLY A 84 -4.14 12.56 7.43
C GLY A 84 -3.51 12.31 8.79
N VAL A 85 -4.31 11.93 9.78
CA VAL A 85 -3.83 11.54 11.13
C VAL A 85 -2.91 10.33 11.05
N ALA A 86 -3.27 9.32 10.24
CA ALA A 86 -2.42 8.16 10.01
C ALA A 86 -1.05 8.56 9.44
N THR A 87 -1.03 9.46 8.45
CA THR A 87 0.21 9.94 7.83
C THR A 87 1.11 10.64 8.85
N SER A 88 0.56 11.53 9.69
CA SER A 88 1.33 12.20 10.75
C SER A 88 1.88 11.22 11.78
N LEU A 89 1.07 10.26 12.23
CA LEU A 89 1.52 9.27 13.22
C LEU A 89 2.67 8.42 12.66
N PHE A 90 2.50 7.92 11.43
CA PHE A 90 3.45 6.99 10.83
C PHE A 90 4.64 7.67 10.13
N ALA A 91 4.64 8.99 9.95
CA ALA A 91 5.81 9.73 9.50
C ALA A 91 7.02 9.55 10.45
N THR A 92 6.77 9.31 11.74
CA THR A 92 7.83 9.00 12.71
C THR A 92 8.57 7.70 12.37
N PHE A 93 7.86 6.67 11.89
CA PHE A 93 8.51 5.41 11.50
C PHE A 93 9.33 5.59 10.24
N LEU A 94 8.77 6.23 9.23
CA LEU A 94 9.51 6.56 8.03
C LEU A 94 10.76 7.39 8.37
N GLY A 95 10.64 8.37 9.28
CA GLY A 95 11.77 9.17 9.76
C GLY A 95 12.80 8.36 10.55
N SER A 96 12.39 7.31 11.27
CA SER A 96 13.30 6.45 12.03
C SER A 96 13.85 5.25 11.22
N ASP A 97 13.31 4.95 10.06
CA ASP A 97 13.73 3.80 9.26
C ASP A 97 15.21 3.81 8.84
N PRO A 98 15.83 4.95 8.45
CA PRO A 98 17.27 4.98 8.23
C PRO A 98 18.08 4.53 9.46
N ILE A 99 17.57 4.81 10.66
CA ILE A 99 18.18 4.36 11.93
C ILE A 99 17.94 2.87 12.12
N THR A 100 16.71 2.40 11.93
CA THR A 100 16.31 1.00 12.09
C THR A 100 17.15 0.06 11.21
N PHE A 101 17.38 0.44 9.96
CA PHE A 101 18.09 -0.40 8.99
C PHE A 101 19.59 -0.12 8.85
N GLY A 102 20.03 1.12 9.12
CA GLY A 102 21.40 1.54 8.80
C GLY A 102 22.26 1.98 9.98
N ALA A 103 21.71 2.21 11.17
CA ALA A 103 22.46 2.76 12.29
C ALA A 103 23.28 1.70 13.04
N THR A 104 24.27 2.16 13.80
CA THR A 104 25.01 1.31 14.74
C THR A 104 24.12 0.86 15.92
N PRO A 105 24.47 -0.23 16.64
CA PRO A 105 23.71 -0.66 17.81
C PRO A 105 23.52 0.45 18.86
N GLU A 106 24.56 1.28 19.07
CA GLU A 106 24.53 2.40 20.02
C GLU A 106 23.55 3.49 19.56
N GLN A 107 23.58 3.82 18.27
CA GLN A 107 22.63 4.78 17.69
C GLN A 107 21.19 4.25 17.75
N LYS A 108 20.97 2.97 17.42
CA LYS A 108 19.64 2.34 17.56
C LYS A 108 19.14 2.42 18.99
N LYS A 109 19.97 2.00 19.97
CA LYS A 109 19.61 2.08 21.39
C LYS A 109 19.25 3.51 21.81
N LYS A 110 20.03 4.51 21.37
CA LYS A 110 19.79 5.92 21.70
C LYS A 110 18.47 6.42 21.08
N TRP A 111 18.26 6.24 19.79
CA TRP A 111 17.19 6.91 19.06
C TRP A 111 15.89 6.14 19.05
N LEU A 112 15.93 4.81 18.83
CA LEU A 112 14.73 3.98 18.92
C LEU A 112 14.24 3.89 20.36
N GLY A 113 15.19 3.83 21.34
CA GLY A 113 14.86 3.92 22.76
C GLY A 113 14.12 5.22 23.12
N LYS A 114 14.56 6.38 22.62
CA LYS A 114 13.86 7.64 22.83
C LYS A 114 12.44 7.64 22.25
N ILE A 115 12.23 7.04 21.07
CA ILE A 115 10.89 6.91 20.50
C ILE A 115 10.02 6.04 21.44
N ALA A 116 10.57 4.94 21.96
CA ALA A 116 9.85 4.04 22.85
C ALA A 116 9.54 4.66 24.21
N ASP A 117 10.50 5.38 24.81
CA ASP A 117 10.40 5.90 26.19
C ASP A 117 9.67 7.25 26.27
N GLU A 118 9.87 8.12 25.26
CA GLU A 118 9.41 9.51 25.28
C GLU A 118 8.30 9.83 24.27
N GLY A 119 8.01 8.93 23.33
CA GLY A 119 7.02 9.16 22.26
C GLY A 119 7.41 10.29 21.30
N ILE A 120 8.70 10.56 21.12
CA ILE A 120 9.20 11.63 20.25
C ILE A 120 8.83 11.38 18.78
N LEU A 121 8.66 12.47 18.03
CA LEU A 121 8.31 12.43 16.60
C LEU A 121 9.56 12.62 15.74
N PHE A 122 9.65 11.82 14.69
CA PHE A 122 10.65 11.95 13.63
C PHE A 122 10.04 12.40 12.31
N ALA A 123 10.87 13.00 11.44
CA ALA A 123 10.52 13.30 10.06
C ALA A 123 11.62 12.81 9.11
N TYR A 124 11.21 12.44 7.88
CA TYR A 124 12.06 11.87 6.83
C TYR A 124 12.40 12.91 5.78
N GLY A 125 13.59 13.49 5.84
CA GLY A 125 14.04 14.56 4.98
C GLY A 125 14.86 14.05 3.77
N ALA A 126 14.24 13.33 2.84
CA ALA A 126 14.88 12.86 1.62
C ALA A 126 14.61 13.77 0.42
N THR A 127 13.33 14.04 0.15
CA THR A 127 12.86 14.76 -1.05
C THR A 127 13.32 16.22 -1.08
N GLU A 128 13.72 16.69 -2.27
CA GLU A 128 14.06 18.08 -2.54
C GLU A 128 13.20 18.64 -3.67
N PRO A 129 13.15 19.98 -3.88
CA PRO A 129 12.39 20.57 -4.98
C PRO A 129 12.70 19.95 -6.35
N ASP A 130 13.96 19.59 -6.61
CA ASP A 130 14.43 19.01 -7.88
C ASP A 130 14.73 17.50 -7.82
N ALA A 131 14.58 16.85 -6.67
CA ALA A 131 14.89 15.42 -6.46
C ALA A 131 13.80 14.70 -5.65
N GLY A 132 12.81 14.17 -6.36
CA GLY A 132 11.73 13.35 -5.77
C GLY A 132 11.91 11.87 -6.12
N SER A 133 11.50 11.44 -7.30
CA SER A 133 11.65 10.06 -7.77
C SER A 133 13.11 9.64 -7.99
N ASP A 134 13.97 10.58 -8.35
CA ASP A 134 15.41 10.39 -8.48
C ASP A 134 16.16 11.00 -7.28
N LEU A 135 16.30 10.22 -6.22
CA LEU A 135 17.06 10.62 -5.02
C LEU A 135 18.57 10.74 -5.29
N GLY A 136 19.07 10.21 -6.41
CA GLY A 136 20.47 10.38 -6.82
C GLY A 136 20.80 11.81 -7.25
N ALA A 137 19.80 12.61 -7.63
CA ALA A 137 19.94 13.99 -8.07
C ALA A 137 19.89 15.02 -6.92
N LEU A 138 19.93 14.59 -5.66
CA LEU A 138 19.86 15.50 -4.49
C LEU A 138 21.00 16.52 -4.48
N ARG A 139 20.70 17.74 -4.03
CA ARG A 139 21.63 18.89 -3.99
C ARG A 139 22.04 19.29 -2.58
N THR A 140 21.33 18.87 -1.55
CA THR A 140 21.74 19.10 -0.15
C THR A 140 23.11 18.49 0.08
N THR A 141 24.06 19.26 0.62
CA THR A 141 25.43 18.83 0.90
C THR A 141 25.69 18.71 2.39
N ALA A 142 26.64 17.87 2.75
CA ALA A 142 27.19 17.75 4.10
C ALA A 142 28.73 17.76 4.02
N ASP A 143 29.31 18.93 4.29
CA ASP A 143 30.73 19.13 4.26
C ASP A 143 31.38 18.71 5.59
N ARG A 144 32.51 17.98 5.51
CA ARG A 144 33.25 17.53 6.69
C ARG A 144 33.82 18.71 7.48
N VAL A 145 33.68 18.65 8.79
CA VAL A 145 34.41 19.53 9.71
C VAL A 145 35.53 18.70 10.34
N GLU A 146 36.77 19.14 10.14
CA GLU A 146 37.94 18.39 10.61
C GLU A 146 38.72 19.20 11.65
N GLU A 147 39.13 18.52 12.73
CA GLU A 147 40.01 19.02 13.76
C GLU A 147 41.16 18.03 13.95
N ASN A 148 42.41 18.51 13.89
CA ASN A 148 43.59 17.67 14.04
C ASN A 148 43.63 16.45 13.10
N GLY A 149 43.09 16.60 11.86
CA GLY A 149 43.06 15.54 10.84
C GLY A 149 42.00 14.46 11.12
N LYS A 150 41.05 14.72 12.00
CA LYS A 150 39.91 13.83 12.29
C LYS A 150 38.61 14.56 11.98
N ILE A 151 37.65 13.85 11.37
CA ILE A 151 36.30 14.36 11.18
C ILE A 151 35.63 14.41 12.57
N VAL A 152 35.19 15.61 12.97
CA VAL A 152 34.48 15.86 14.24
C VAL A 152 32.99 16.11 14.02
N GLY A 153 32.58 16.49 12.81
CA GLY A 153 31.20 16.76 12.48
C GLY A 153 31.00 17.10 11.01
N TYR A 154 29.81 17.58 10.69
CA TYR A 154 29.42 17.99 9.35
C TYR A 154 28.66 19.31 9.36
N ARG A 155 28.79 20.09 8.30
CA ARG A 155 27.97 21.27 8.00
C ARG A 155 27.05 20.95 6.84
N ILE A 156 25.75 21.02 7.11
CA ILE A 156 24.71 20.65 6.15
C ILE A 156 24.09 21.91 5.56
N ASN A 157 24.05 21.98 4.22
CA ASN A 157 23.46 23.07 3.46
C ASN A 157 22.51 22.54 2.39
N GLY A 158 21.30 23.12 2.31
CA GLY A 158 20.31 22.76 1.31
C GLY A 158 18.88 22.99 1.76
N SER A 159 17.95 22.35 1.07
CA SER A 159 16.53 22.43 1.38
C SER A 159 15.84 21.09 1.12
N LYS A 160 14.77 20.82 1.87
CA LYS A 160 13.91 19.65 1.69
C LYS A 160 12.47 20.11 1.44
N GLN A 161 11.73 19.32 0.67
CA GLN A 161 10.36 19.66 0.27
C GLN A 161 9.39 18.53 0.58
N TRP A 162 8.14 18.88 0.91
CA TRP A 162 7.05 17.95 1.18
C TRP A 162 7.29 17.01 2.38
N ILE A 163 7.91 17.52 3.44
CA ILE A 163 8.30 16.69 4.59
C ILE A 163 7.13 16.54 5.57
N SER A 164 6.59 15.34 5.67
CA SER A 164 5.58 14.99 6.68
C SER A 164 6.17 15.15 8.08
N ASN A 165 5.40 15.77 8.98
CA ASN A 165 5.83 16.23 10.30
C ASN A 165 6.93 17.31 10.25
N GLY A 166 7.20 17.93 9.11
CA GLY A 166 8.28 18.91 8.94
C GLY A 166 8.26 20.05 9.93
N GLY A 167 7.07 20.51 10.34
CA GLY A 167 6.89 21.59 11.34
C GLY A 167 6.69 21.12 12.79
N ILE A 168 6.53 19.80 13.04
CA ILE A 168 6.14 19.30 14.37
C ILE A 168 7.06 18.23 14.96
N ALA A 169 7.97 17.67 14.13
CA ALA A 169 8.91 16.63 14.58
C ALA A 169 9.94 17.19 15.56
N ASP A 170 10.43 16.32 16.45
CA ASP A 170 11.49 16.63 17.40
C ASP A 170 12.88 16.39 16.78
N HIS A 171 12.98 15.41 15.88
CA HIS A 171 14.19 15.06 15.17
C HIS A 171 13.90 14.72 13.69
N TYR A 172 14.92 14.87 12.86
CA TYR A 172 14.84 14.69 11.41
C TYR A 172 15.98 13.79 10.95
N THR A 173 15.68 12.82 10.07
CA THR A 173 16.72 12.15 9.30
C THR A 173 16.82 12.85 7.96
N ILE A 174 17.96 13.46 7.69
CA ILE A 174 18.24 14.28 6.50
C ILE A 174 19.19 13.54 5.58
N LEU A 175 18.81 13.32 4.33
CA LEU A 175 19.69 12.77 3.30
C LEU A 175 20.49 13.91 2.66
N ALA A 176 21.82 13.84 2.72
CA ALA A 176 22.71 14.84 2.16
C ALA A 176 23.93 14.21 1.48
N ASN A 177 24.47 14.87 0.46
CA ASN A 177 25.69 14.44 -0.23
C ASN A 177 26.91 14.75 0.61
N THR A 178 27.67 13.71 0.96
CA THR A 178 29.05 13.82 1.45
C THR A 178 30.04 13.62 0.30
N PRO A 179 31.35 13.86 0.49
CA PRO A 179 32.36 13.50 -0.50
C PRO A 179 32.35 12.05 -0.97
N ALA A 180 31.82 11.12 -0.13
CA ALA A 180 31.70 9.70 -0.48
C ALA A 180 30.31 9.33 -1.05
N GLY A 181 29.38 10.28 -1.13
CA GLY A 181 28.03 10.09 -1.67
C GLY A 181 26.92 10.33 -0.65
N PRO A 182 25.65 10.08 -1.03
CA PRO A 182 24.49 10.32 -0.19
C PRO A 182 24.58 9.58 1.16
N SER A 183 24.29 10.28 2.24
CA SER A 183 24.41 9.81 3.62
C SER A 183 23.28 10.38 4.47
N TRP A 184 22.82 9.65 5.48
CA TRP A 184 21.78 10.11 6.40
C TRP A 184 22.38 10.76 7.64
N PHE A 185 21.78 11.87 8.06
CA PHE A 185 22.16 12.61 9.26
C PHE A 185 20.95 12.82 10.16
N ILE A 186 21.16 12.72 11.47
CA ILE A 186 20.13 13.03 12.46
C ILE A 186 20.30 14.48 12.90
N VAL A 187 19.28 15.30 12.65
CA VAL A 187 19.24 16.73 12.99
C VAL A 187 18.15 16.99 14.02
N ASP A 188 18.46 17.75 15.06
CA ASP A 188 17.48 18.15 16.07
C ASP A 188 16.74 19.42 15.60
N LYS A 189 15.46 19.59 15.94
CA LYS A 189 14.63 20.73 15.53
C LYS A 189 15.22 22.10 15.89
N ASP A 190 15.89 22.19 17.04
CA ASP A 190 16.42 23.43 17.57
C ASP A 190 17.88 23.70 17.14
N THR A 191 18.42 22.90 16.20
CA THR A 191 19.79 23.09 15.71
C THR A 191 19.90 24.43 14.98
N ARG A 192 20.93 25.24 15.33
CA ARG A 192 21.16 26.53 14.69
C ARG A 192 21.28 26.39 13.18
N GLY A 193 20.53 27.22 12.45
CA GLY A 193 20.52 27.21 10.98
C GLY A 193 19.51 26.25 10.36
N PHE A 194 18.84 25.41 11.18
CA PHE A 194 17.72 24.57 10.74
C PHE A 194 16.40 25.33 10.96
N THR A 195 15.57 25.38 9.92
CA THR A 195 14.23 25.99 9.98
C THR A 195 13.26 25.21 9.11
N HIS A 196 11.97 25.37 9.38
CA HIS A 196 10.88 24.89 8.53
C HIS A 196 9.98 26.05 8.12
N ASP A 197 9.30 25.90 6.99
CA ASP A 197 8.27 26.83 6.56
C ASP A 197 6.91 26.52 7.22
N GLU A 198 5.91 27.36 6.96
CA GLU A 198 4.52 27.08 7.30
C GLU A 198 4.04 25.81 6.60
N PRO A 199 3.04 25.10 7.15
CA PRO A 199 2.48 23.94 6.51
C PRO A 199 1.93 24.24 5.11
N GLU A 200 2.13 23.29 4.19
CA GLU A 200 1.60 23.36 2.82
C GLU A 200 0.06 23.31 2.82
N ASP A 201 -0.59 24.17 2.05
CA ASP A 201 -2.02 24.08 1.73
C ASP A 201 -2.25 22.95 0.71
N LYS A 202 -2.78 21.82 1.16
CA LYS A 202 -2.85 20.58 0.38
C LYS A 202 -4.26 20.25 -0.09
N HIS A 203 -4.33 19.52 -1.18
CA HIS A 203 -5.57 18.95 -1.72
C HIS A 203 -6.29 18.03 -0.73
N GLY A 204 -5.56 17.17 -0.03
CA GLY A 204 -6.04 16.23 0.98
C GLY A 204 -4.98 15.98 2.04
N ILE A 205 -5.23 15.02 2.96
CA ILE A 205 -4.42 14.81 4.16
C ILE A 205 -4.10 16.11 4.91
N ARG A 206 -5.09 17.01 4.96
CA ARG A 206 -4.93 18.35 5.56
C ARG A 206 -4.65 18.26 7.07
N LEU A 207 -5.04 17.15 7.70
CA LEU A 207 -4.73 16.83 9.10
C LEU A 207 -3.29 16.33 9.31
N SER A 208 -2.47 16.23 8.27
CA SER A 208 -1.05 15.91 8.36
C SER A 208 -0.21 17.16 8.15
N ASN A 209 0.64 17.49 9.12
CA ASN A 209 1.61 18.57 8.94
C ASN A 209 2.61 18.17 7.84
N THR A 210 2.77 19.01 6.85
CA THR A 210 3.74 18.83 5.77
C THR A 210 4.41 20.17 5.50
N ALA A 211 5.74 20.28 5.60
CA ALA A 211 6.44 21.54 5.44
C ALA A 211 7.74 21.38 4.66
N ALA A 212 8.21 22.46 4.06
CA ALA A 212 9.56 22.57 3.54
C ALA A 212 10.56 22.79 4.70
N LEU A 213 11.81 22.33 4.50
CA LEU A 213 12.90 22.50 5.47
C LEU A 213 14.06 23.26 4.81
N ALA A 214 14.66 24.17 5.56
CA ALA A 214 15.88 24.87 5.15
C ALA A 214 17.04 24.56 6.09
N LEU A 215 18.19 24.29 5.53
CA LEU A 215 19.44 23.98 6.24
C LEU A 215 20.51 24.99 5.78
N ASN A 216 20.86 25.92 6.68
CA ASN A 216 21.83 26.99 6.44
C ASN A 216 22.98 26.82 7.43
N ASP A 217 24.06 26.22 6.99
CA ASP A 217 25.26 25.96 7.81
C ASP A 217 24.94 25.18 9.10
N VAL A 218 24.05 24.20 8.99
CA VAL A 218 23.60 23.36 10.12
C VAL A 218 24.74 22.42 10.53
N TYR A 219 25.29 22.64 11.72
CA TYR A 219 26.35 21.77 12.27
C TYR A 219 25.74 20.60 13.03
N VAL A 220 26.26 19.41 12.74
CA VAL A 220 26.00 18.18 13.49
C VAL A 220 27.29 17.46 13.82
N ASP A 221 27.36 16.86 15.00
CA ASP A 221 28.50 16.05 15.43
C ASP A 221 28.63 14.77 14.59
N VAL A 222 29.82 14.19 14.54
CA VAL A 222 30.12 12.99 13.75
C VAL A 222 29.26 11.79 14.13
N ASP A 223 28.78 11.70 15.38
CA ASP A 223 27.89 10.65 15.86
C ASP A 223 26.47 10.73 15.28
N ARG A 224 26.14 11.83 14.61
CA ARG A 224 24.86 12.03 13.92
C ARG A 224 24.82 11.42 12.51
N LEU A 225 25.97 11.02 11.95
CA LEU A 225 26.01 10.23 10.71
C LEU A 225 25.47 8.83 10.97
N VAL A 226 24.37 8.48 10.33
CA VAL A 226 23.72 7.17 10.50
C VAL A 226 24.65 6.04 10.03
N GLY A 227 24.96 5.11 10.92
CA GLY A 227 25.84 3.99 10.65
C GLY A 227 27.34 4.33 10.69
N GLY A 228 27.71 5.61 10.86
CA GLY A 228 29.10 6.06 10.98
C GLY A 228 29.94 5.96 9.69
N VAL A 229 29.33 5.60 8.56
CA VAL A 229 30.01 5.44 7.26
C VAL A 229 29.28 6.26 6.19
N GLU A 230 30.00 7.17 5.53
CA GLU A 230 29.48 7.97 4.43
C GLU A 230 29.14 7.12 3.19
N GLY A 231 28.24 7.62 2.32
CA GLY A 231 27.91 7.04 1.01
C GLY A 231 26.95 5.84 1.08
N GLN A 232 26.40 5.51 2.25
CA GLN A 232 25.48 4.38 2.42
C GLN A 232 23.99 4.75 2.28
N GLY A 233 23.68 6.05 2.13
CA GLY A 233 22.32 6.56 2.26
C GLY A 233 21.31 5.98 1.26
N LEU A 234 21.70 5.81 -0.02
CA LEU A 234 20.79 5.24 -1.03
C LEU A 234 20.56 3.73 -0.82
N LEU A 235 21.58 2.99 -0.37
CA LEU A 235 21.41 1.57 -0.03
C LEU A 235 20.47 1.41 1.17
N GLN A 236 20.65 2.21 2.21
CA GLN A 236 19.78 2.24 3.38
C GLN A 236 18.33 2.59 2.98
N ALA A 237 18.12 3.58 2.11
CA ALA A 237 16.80 3.91 1.57
C ALA A 237 16.15 2.72 0.80
N GLN A 238 16.93 1.97 0.02
CA GLN A 238 16.42 0.78 -0.67
C GLN A 238 15.97 -0.34 0.29
N MET A 239 16.65 -0.51 1.43
CA MET A 239 16.26 -1.48 2.45
C MET A 239 14.91 -1.14 3.09
N VAL A 240 14.60 0.14 3.21
CA VAL A 240 13.34 0.67 3.76
C VAL A 240 12.16 0.43 2.82
N PHE A 241 12.31 0.67 1.52
CA PHE A 241 11.19 0.73 0.57
C PHE A 241 10.33 -0.54 0.47
N GLY A 242 10.90 -1.74 0.64
CA GLY A 242 10.14 -2.99 0.60
C GLY A 242 9.08 -3.08 1.70
N TYR A 243 9.41 -2.57 2.88
CA TYR A 243 8.57 -2.58 4.07
C TYR A 243 7.60 -1.39 4.10
N THR A 244 8.09 -0.16 3.88
CA THR A 244 7.24 1.05 3.94
C THR A 244 6.14 1.05 2.90
N ARG A 245 6.38 0.47 1.72
CA ARG A 245 5.35 0.33 0.68
C ARG A 245 4.19 -0.56 1.10
N VAL A 246 4.42 -1.57 1.96
CA VAL A 246 3.34 -2.38 2.57
C VAL A 246 2.47 -1.51 3.49
N MET A 247 3.06 -0.57 4.24
CA MET A 247 2.31 0.39 5.07
C MET A 247 1.45 1.32 4.21
N VAL A 248 2.02 1.87 3.13
CA VAL A 248 1.27 2.73 2.19
C VAL A 248 0.17 1.94 1.46
N ALA A 249 0.42 0.67 1.14
CA ALA A 249 -0.62 -0.23 0.61
C ALA A 249 -1.78 -0.38 1.60
N ALA A 250 -1.48 -0.53 2.90
CA ALA A 250 -2.48 -0.58 3.97
C ALA A 250 -3.26 0.75 4.09
N PHE A 251 -2.62 1.89 3.84
CA PHE A 251 -3.30 3.19 3.80
C PHE A 251 -4.34 3.27 2.68
N GLY A 252 -3.95 2.88 1.45
CA GLY A 252 -4.90 2.82 0.32
C GLY A 252 -6.07 1.88 0.61
N LEU A 253 -5.77 0.70 1.16
CA LEU A 253 -6.77 -0.29 1.56
C LEU A 253 -7.72 0.26 2.63
N GLY A 254 -7.18 0.87 3.69
CA GLY A 254 -7.95 1.44 4.79
C GLY A 254 -8.86 2.59 4.36
N ALA A 255 -8.35 3.52 3.56
CA ALA A 255 -9.14 4.64 3.02
C ALA A 255 -10.24 4.16 2.08
N GLY A 256 -9.95 3.19 1.19
CA GLY A 256 -10.96 2.59 0.31
C GLY A 256 -12.09 1.92 1.10
N TRP A 257 -11.76 1.15 2.12
CA TRP A 257 -12.77 0.57 3.02
C TRP A 257 -13.51 1.62 3.83
N SER A 258 -12.85 2.71 4.25
CA SER A 258 -13.50 3.83 4.94
C SER A 258 -14.65 4.43 4.11
N ALA A 259 -14.44 4.60 2.81
CA ALA A 259 -15.48 5.08 1.89
C ALA A 259 -16.63 4.07 1.73
N LEU A 260 -16.31 2.78 1.50
CA LEU A 260 -17.32 1.75 1.33
C LEU A 260 -18.11 1.46 2.62
N ASP A 261 -17.46 1.53 3.79
CA ASP A 261 -18.13 1.38 5.10
C ASP A 261 -19.18 2.49 5.36
N ARG A 262 -19.10 3.61 4.63
CA ARG A 262 -20.12 4.67 4.64
C ARG A 262 -21.14 4.51 3.51
N ALA A 263 -20.71 4.10 2.32
CA ALA A 263 -21.59 3.91 1.16
C ALA A 263 -22.56 2.73 1.33
N ILE A 264 -22.09 1.60 1.88
CA ILE A 264 -22.92 0.39 2.07
C ILE A 264 -24.12 0.66 2.99
N PRO A 265 -23.98 1.18 4.23
CA PRO A 265 -25.13 1.50 5.08
C PRO A 265 -26.02 2.63 4.53
N TYR A 266 -25.43 3.63 3.85
CA TYR A 266 -26.21 4.68 3.21
C TYR A 266 -27.19 4.09 2.18
N SER A 267 -26.72 3.18 1.34
CA SER A 267 -27.52 2.57 0.28
C SER A 267 -28.69 1.71 0.77
N THR A 268 -28.65 1.22 2.01
CA THR A 268 -29.78 0.48 2.61
C THR A 268 -30.93 1.40 3.04
N LYS A 269 -30.63 2.67 3.27
CA LYS A 269 -31.58 3.69 3.74
C LYS A 269 -32.08 4.58 2.62
N ARG A 270 -31.25 4.83 1.60
CA ARG A 270 -31.59 5.72 0.49
C ARG A 270 -32.52 5.04 -0.51
N ILE A 271 -33.74 5.55 -0.61
CA ILE A 271 -34.76 5.05 -1.55
C ILE A 271 -34.74 5.90 -2.82
N GLN A 272 -34.68 5.25 -3.98
CA GLN A 272 -34.86 5.84 -5.30
C GLN A 272 -35.67 4.88 -6.18
N GLY A 273 -36.67 5.42 -6.93
CA GLY A 273 -37.54 4.58 -7.74
C GLY A 273 -38.25 3.49 -6.93
N GLY A 274 -38.71 3.82 -5.71
CA GLY A 274 -39.55 2.98 -4.87
C GLY A 274 -38.83 1.94 -3.99
N THR A 275 -37.52 1.70 -4.17
CA THR A 275 -36.74 0.71 -3.37
C THR A 275 -35.40 1.27 -2.92
N PRO A 276 -34.78 0.71 -1.86
CA PRO A 276 -33.43 1.04 -1.46
C PRO A 276 -32.41 0.86 -2.58
N LEU A 277 -31.35 1.68 -2.60
CA LEU A 277 -30.28 1.56 -3.58
C LEU A 277 -29.57 0.21 -3.50
N SER A 278 -29.45 -0.35 -2.29
CA SER A 278 -28.87 -1.68 -2.04
C SER A 278 -29.60 -2.83 -2.78
N GLU A 279 -30.86 -2.65 -3.14
CA GLU A 279 -31.65 -3.65 -3.89
C GLU A 279 -31.50 -3.52 -5.41
N LYS A 280 -30.81 -2.48 -5.88
CA LYS A 280 -30.60 -2.23 -7.30
C LYS A 280 -29.30 -2.85 -7.77
N GLN A 281 -29.37 -3.91 -8.57
CA GLN A 281 -28.21 -4.62 -9.11
C GLN A 281 -27.22 -3.66 -9.83
N GLY A 282 -27.74 -2.75 -10.66
CA GLY A 282 -26.91 -1.75 -11.35
C GLY A 282 -26.12 -0.85 -10.40
N TYR A 283 -26.66 -0.55 -9.21
CA TYR A 283 -25.94 0.21 -8.17
C TYR A 283 -24.86 -0.65 -7.49
N THR A 284 -25.25 -1.83 -6.98
CA THR A 284 -24.33 -2.69 -6.22
C THR A 284 -23.19 -3.22 -7.07
N HIS A 285 -23.47 -3.61 -8.32
CA HIS A 285 -22.50 -4.20 -9.25
C HIS A 285 -21.59 -3.18 -9.93
N LYS A 286 -22.00 -1.91 -9.96
CA LYS A 286 -21.16 -0.84 -10.51
C LYS A 286 -20.34 -0.11 -9.45
N LEU A 287 -20.95 0.20 -8.29
CA LEU A 287 -20.37 1.14 -7.32
C LEU A 287 -19.83 0.46 -6.04
N ILE A 288 -20.18 -0.80 -5.77
CA ILE A 288 -19.81 -1.47 -4.52
C ILE A 288 -18.93 -2.70 -4.78
N VAL A 289 -19.50 -3.74 -5.40
CA VAL A 289 -18.84 -5.05 -5.55
C VAL A 289 -17.48 -5.00 -6.25
N PRO A 290 -17.30 -4.30 -7.40
CA PRO A 290 -15.99 -4.28 -8.07
C PRO A 290 -14.88 -3.66 -7.21
N HIS A 291 -15.23 -2.67 -6.37
CA HIS A 291 -14.27 -2.00 -5.49
C HIS A 291 -13.89 -2.89 -4.29
N VAL A 292 -14.87 -3.60 -3.70
CA VAL A 292 -14.61 -4.63 -2.68
C VAL A 292 -13.65 -5.69 -3.22
N VAL A 293 -13.89 -6.18 -4.42
CA VAL A 293 -13.08 -7.21 -5.08
C VAL A 293 -11.61 -6.76 -5.24
N LYS A 294 -11.38 -5.53 -5.71
CA LYS A 294 -10.03 -4.97 -5.87
C LYS A 294 -9.33 -4.72 -4.55
N LEU A 295 -10.05 -4.22 -3.54
CA LEU A 295 -9.50 -4.03 -2.19
C LEU A 295 -9.07 -5.37 -1.58
N GLU A 296 -9.86 -6.43 -1.73
CA GLU A 296 -9.49 -7.76 -1.21
C GLU A 296 -8.35 -8.42 -2.00
N ALA A 297 -8.21 -8.13 -3.30
CA ALA A 297 -7.04 -8.55 -4.07
C ALA A 297 -5.76 -7.87 -3.56
N GLY A 298 -5.81 -6.56 -3.29
CA GLY A 298 -4.72 -5.83 -2.65
C GLY A 298 -4.39 -6.38 -1.26
N ARG A 299 -5.42 -6.63 -0.43
CA ARG A 299 -5.26 -7.24 0.90
C ARG A 299 -4.54 -8.59 0.83
N ALA A 300 -4.96 -9.46 -0.07
CA ALA A 300 -4.34 -10.78 -0.22
C ALA A 300 -2.83 -10.65 -0.49
N TYR A 301 -2.46 -9.72 -1.34
CA TYR A 301 -1.06 -9.49 -1.68
C TYR A 301 -0.26 -8.83 -0.53
N ILE A 302 -0.88 -7.91 0.22
CA ILE A 302 -0.29 -7.34 1.45
C ILE A 302 -0.01 -8.45 2.47
N GLU A 303 -1.01 -9.31 2.76
CA GLU A 303 -0.88 -10.37 3.77
C GLU A 303 0.18 -11.40 3.38
N GLU A 304 0.25 -11.83 2.12
CA GLU A 304 1.30 -12.73 1.63
C GLU A 304 2.69 -12.06 1.74
N THR A 305 2.81 -10.80 1.33
CA THR A 305 4.07 -10.07 1.39
C THR A 305 4.53 -9.87 2.83
N ALA A 306 3.63 -9.48 3.73
CA ALA A 306 3.93 -9.29 5.15
C ALA A 306 4.43 -10.59 5.80
N GLN A 307 3.76 -11.72 5.55
CA GLN A 307 4.21 -13.03 6.06
C GLN A 307 5.59 -13.42 5.52
N ARG A 308 5.86 -13.13 4.25
CA ARG A 308 7.18 -13.40 3.65
C ARG A 308 8.27 -12.52 4.26
N ILE A 309 8.00 -11.25 4.55
CA ILE A 309 8.93 -10.36 5.25
C ILE A 309 9.21 -10.91 6.66
N ASP A 310 8.16 -11.27 7.39
CA ASP A 310 8.27 -11.76 8.78
C ASP A 310 9.03 -13.08 8.91
N THR A 311 9.09 -13.89 7.84
CA THR A 311 9.76 -15.21 7.82
C THR A 311 11.08 -15.21 7.07
N ALA A 312 11.45 -14.11 6.42
CA ALA A 312 12.66 -14.04 5.60
C ALA A 312 13.95 -13.94 6.44
N SER A 313 15.04 -14.44 5.86
CA SER A 313 16.38 -14.19 6.39
C SER A 313 16.76 -12.72 6.25
N HIS A 314 17.63 -12.24 7.13
CA HIS A 314 18.15 -10.86 7.05
C HIS A 314 18.76 -10.56 5.67
N GLY A 315 18.46 -9.38 5.12
CA GLY A 315 19.01 -8.89 3.85
C GLY A 315 18.20 -9.26 2.61
N VAL A 316 17.09 -9.99 2.71
CA VAL A 316 16.17 -10.19 1.59
C VAL A 316 15.37 -8.91 1.36
N LEU A 317 15.44 -8.39 0.13
CA LEU A 317 14.69 -7.20 -0.27
C LEU A 317 13.35 -7.60 -0.92
N PHE A 318 12.29 -6.94 -0.50
CA PHE A 318 10.92 -7.15 -1.03
C PHE A 318 10.43 -5.95 -1.87
N ASN A 319 11.34 -5.31 -2.59
CA ASN A 319 11.05 -4.10 -3.37
C ASN A 319 9.92 -4.28 -4.38
N THR A 320 9.92 -5.40 -5.11
CA THR A 320 8.92 -5.67 -6.13
C THR A 320 7.58 -6.04 -5.51
N GLU A 321 7.60 -6.88 -4.47
CA GLU A 321 6.39 -7.27 -3.75
C GLU A 321 5.75 -6.06 -3.05
N GLY A 322 6.55 -5.23 -2.39
CA GLY A 322 6.07 -3.97 -1.84
C GLY A 322 5.51 -3.01 -2.90
N ALA A 323 6.13 -2.96 -4.08
CA ALA A 323 5.63 -2.16 -5.20
C ALA A 323 4.29 -2.67 -5.73
N ILE A 324 4.11 -3.98 -5.88
CA ILE A 324 2.84 -4.60 -6.31
C ILE A 324 1.74 -4.34 -5.27
N ALA A 325 2.03 -4.60 -3.98
CA ALA A 325 1.09 -4.34 -2.89
C ALA A 325 0.63 -2.87 -2.87
N LYS A 326 1.59 -1.94 -2.96
CA LYS A 326 1.33 -0.49 -2.98
C LYS A 326 0.50 -0.10 -4.18
N TYR A 327 0.91 -0.48 -5.39
CA TYR A 327 0.21 -0.16 -6.63
C TYR A 327 -1.24 -0.61 -6.57
N MET A 328 -1.47 -1.91 -6.36
CA MET A 328 -2.83 -2.48 -6.36
C MET A 328 -3.73 -1.84 -5.29
N SER A 329 -3.22 -1.69 -4.07
CA SER A 329 -4.06 -1.23 -2.95
C SER A 329 -4.35 0.28 -3.01
N THR A 330 -3.41 1.10 -3.48
CA THR A 330 -3.62 2.55 -3.59
C THR A 330 -4.50 2.91 -4.79
N GLU A 331 -4.37 2.22 -5.93
CA GLU A 331 -5.28 2.37 -7.07
C GLU A 331 -6.69 1.90 -6.72
N ALA A 332 -6.82 0.74 -6.05
CA ALA A 332 -8.12 0.22 -5.59
C ALA A 332 -8.75 1.15 -4.53
N GLY A 333 -7.95 1.66 -3.59
CA GLY A 333 -8.42 2.58 -2.54
C GLY A 333 -8.94 3.89 -3.11
N HIS A 334 -8.20 4.47 -4.06
CA HIS A 334 -8.64 5.69 -4.76
C HIS A 334 -9.93 5.46 -5.55
N ALA A 335 -10.00 4.37 -6.33
CA ALA A 335 -11.21 4.02 -7.08
C ALA A 335 -12.42 3.76 -6.17
N ALA A 336 -12.21 3.12 -5.01
CA ALA A 336 -13.26 2.87 -4.03
C ALA A 336 -13.76 4.17 -3.37
N ALA A 337 -12.86 5.12 -3.10
CA ALA A 337 -13.22 6.43 -2.54
C ALA A 337 -14.02 7.28 -3.54
N ASP A 338 -13.62 7.31 -4.80
CA ASP A 338 -14.38 7.96 -5.88
C ASP A 338 -15.77 7.32 -6.04
N ALA A 339 -15.84 5.99 -6.04
CA ALA A 339 -17.12 5.27 -6.05
C ALA A 339 -17.98 5.57 -4.82
N GLY A 340 -17.37 5.84 -3.66
CA GLY A 340 -18.05 6.28 -2.45
C GLY A 340 -18.78 7.61 -2.65
N ILE A 341 -18.14 8.60 -3.28
CA ILE A 341 -18.78 9.86 -3.68
C ILE A 341 -19.95 9.59 -4.59
N GLN A 342 -19.73 8.83 -5.66
CA GLN A 342 -20.76 8.49 -6.63
C GLN A 342 -21.94 7.74 -5.98
N ALA A 343 -21.65 6.85 -5.03
CA ALA A 343 -22.64 6.06 -4.32
C ALA A 343 -23.59 6.91 -3.45
N LEU A 344 -23.08 8.00 -2.86
CA LEU A 344 -23.88 8.93 -2.09
C LEU A 344 -24.56 9.99 -2.97
N GLY A 345 -24.16 10.12 -4.25
CA GLY A 345 -24.68 11.13 -5.18
C GLY A 345 -24.37 12.54 -4.71
N GLY A 346 -25.35 13.46 -4.80
CA GLY A 346 -25.15 14.87 -4.37
C GLY A 346 -24.67 15.02 -2.95
N TYR A 347 -25.09 14.16 -2.04
CA TYR A 347 -24.59 14.16 -0.64
C TYR A 347 -23.09 13.80 -0.56
N GLY A 348 -22.60 12.90 -1.40
CA GLY A 348 -21.18 12.54 -1.42
C GLY A 348 -20.27 13.65 -1.95
N TYR A 349 -20.85 14.66 -2.61
CA TYR A 349 -20.11 15.78 -3.20
C TYR A 349 -20.02 17.03 -2.27
N THR A 350 -20.67 16.99 -1.11
CA THR A 350 -20.68 18.08 -0.16
C THR A 350 -19.75 17.78 1.03
N HIS A 351 -19.13 18.82 1.60
CA HIS A 351 -18.21 18.70 2.74
C HIS A 351 -18.85 18.17 4.03
N GLU A 352 -20.17 18.06 4.09
CA GLU A 352 -20.90 17.47 5.24
C GLU A 352 -20.69 15.96 5.37
N TYR A 353 -20.18 15.29 4.31
CA TYR A 353 -20.01 13.84 4.25
C TYR A 353 -18.55 13.47 4.04
N MET A 354 -18.03 12.59 4.89
CA MET A 354 -16.63 12.17 4.91
C MET A 354 -16.10 11.59 3.58
N VAL A 355 -16.96 11.09 2.69
CA VAL A 355 -16.51 10.40 1.47
C VAL A 355 -15.75 11.32 0.52
N GLU A 356 -16.08 12.62 0.46
CA GLU A 356 -15.34 13.57 -0.37
C GLU A 356 -13.95 13.85 0.22
N LYS A 357 -13.85 14.02 1.57
CA LYS A 357 -12.57 14.16 2.26
C LYS A 357 -11.70 12.91 2.06
N ILE A 358 -12.26 11.71 2.23
CA ILE A 358 -11.56 10.45 2.01
C ILE A 358 -11.01 10.37 0.57
N SER A 359 -11.77 10.84 -0.42
CA SER A 359 -11.33 10.85 -1.82
C SER A 359 -10.16 11.82 -2.04
N ARG A 360 -10.17 13.00 -1.42
CA ARG A 360 -9.04 13.94 -1.46
C ARG A 360 -7.81 13.37 -0.75
N ASP A 361 -8.00 12.78 0.41
CA ASP A 361 -6.93 12.22 1.22
C ASP A 361 -6.21 11.07 0.52
N VAL A 362 -6.97 10.09 0.01
CA VAL A 362 -6.38 8.89 -0.59
C VAL A 362 -5.61 9.18 -1.89
N ARG A 363 -5.86 10.32 -2.52
CA ARG A 363 -5.20 10.72 -3.77
C ARG A 363 -3.67 10.74 -3.65
N ILE A 364 -3.14 11.15 -2.49
CA ILE A 364 -1.69 11.25 -2.26
C ILE A 364 -1.01 9.88 -2.25
N THR A 365 -1.71 8.81 -1.88
CA THR A 365 -1.13 7.46 -1.79
C THR A 365 -0.59 6.94 -3.12
N ARG A 366 -1.05 7.50 -4.24
CA ARG A 366 -0.57 7.22 -5.60
C ARG A 366 0.69 8.03 -5.96
N ILE A 367 1.10 8.98 -5.12
CA ILE A 367 2.21 9.92 -5.38
C ILE A 367 3.40 9.66 -4.46
N TYR A 368 3.21 9.73 -3.13
CA TYR A 368 4.31 9.57 -2.19
C TYR A 368 4.78 8.11 -2.09
N GLU A 369 5.98 7.90 -1.53
CA GLU A 369 6.66 6.58 -1.44
C GLU A 369 6.82 5.90 -2.81
N GLY A 370 7.01 6.75 -3.85
CA GLY A 370 7.08 6.36 -5.25
C GLY A 370 5.72 6.40 -5.93
N THR A 371 5.63 7.17 -7.03
CA THR A 371 4.38 7.30 -7.80
C THR A 371 3.92 5.95 -8.36
N SER A 372 2.65 5.85 -8.77
CA SER A 372 2.13 4.65 -9.43
C SER A 372 3.00 4.24 -10.63
N GLU A 373 3.49 5.21 -11.40
CA GLU A 373 4.37 5.00 -12.56
C GLU A 373 5.75 4.45 -12.14
N ILE A 374 6.29 4.91 -11.01
CA ILE A 374 7.54 4.36 -10.44
C ILE A 374 7.32 2.93 -9.92
N MET A 375 6.14 2.62 -9.39
CA MET A 375 5.80 1.24 -9.02
C MET A 375 5.72 0.36 -10.27
N GLU A 376 4.98 0.77 -11.30
CA GLU A 376 4.87 0.06 -12.58
C GLU A 376 6.26 -0.20 -13.20
N MET A 377 7.14 0.82 -13.20
CA MET A 377 8.51 0.68 -13.70
C MET A 377 9.34 -0.30 -12.85
N THR A 378 9.25 -0.22 -11.54
CA THR A 378 9.96 -1.13 -10.62
C THR A 378 9.51 -2.57 -10.83
N ILE A 379 8.19 -2.81 -10.86
CA ILE A 379 7.59 -4.13 -11.08
C ILE A 379 8.04 -4.68 -12.45
N SER A 380 7.87 -3.89 -13.49
CA SER A 380 8.24 -4.29 -14.86
C SER A 380 9.72 -4.63 -14.95
N ARG A 381 10.62 -3.76 -14.47
CA ARG A 381 12.07 -3.98 -14.50
C ARG A 381 12.46 -5.30 -13.85
N ASP A 382 11.98 -5.55 -12.63
CA ASP A 382 12.42 -6.69 -11.84
C ASP A 382 11.81 -8.01 -12.36
N ARG A 383 10.54 -7.99 -12.77
CA ARG A 383 9.89 -9.17 -13.37
C ARG A 383 10.39 -9.46 -14.79
N TRP A 384 10.81 -8.41 -15.51
CA TRP A 384 11.49 -8.59 -16.79
C TRP A 384 12.82 -9.34 -16.63
N GLN A 385 13.61 -9.03 -15.62
CA GLN A 385 14.83 -9.76 -15.31
C GLN A 385 14.56 -11.25 -15.05
N LEU A 386 13.49 -11.57 -14.31
CA LEU A 386 13.08 -12.95 -14.08
C LEU A 386 12.62 -13.63 -15.37
N HIS A 387 11.86 -12.94 -16.23
CA HIS A 387 11.46 -13.45 -17.54
C HIS A 387 12.69 -13.83 -18.39
N LEU A 388 13.67 -12.95 -18.47
CA LEU A 388 14.92 -13.22 -19.20
C LEU A 388 15.71 -14.38 -18.58
N LYS A 389 15.91 -14.37 -17.25
CA LYS A 389 16.66 -15.40 -16.52
C LYS A 389 16.06 -16.79 -16.68
N THR A 390 14.74 -16.89 -16.72
CA THR A 390 14.01 -18.15 -16.88
C THR A 390 13.67 -18.48 -18.33
N LYS A 391 14.17 -17.71 -19.30
CA LYS A 391 13.86 -17.88 -20.74
C LYS A 391 12.35 -17.92 -21.01
N GLY A 392 11.59 -17.01 -20.40
CA GLY A 392 10.15 -16.91 -20.57
C GLY A 392 9.30 -17.80 -19.66
N GLN A 393 9.91 -18.71 -18.87
CA GLN A 393 9.16 -19.73 -18.13
C GLN A 393 8.55 -19.23 -16.81
N TYR A 394 8.99 -18.12 -16.26
CA TYR A 394 8.59 -17.68 -14.91
C TYR A 394 7.08 -17.64 -14.71
N TYR A 395 6.34 -16.98 -15.60
CA TYR A 395 4.88 -16.87 -15.47
C TYR A 395 4.14 -18.14 -15.92
N HIS A 396 4.71 -18.94 -16.81
CA HIS A 396 4.19 -20.28 -17.09
C HIS A 396 4.32 -21.20 -15.87
N ASP A 397 5.40 -21.09 -15.09
CA ASP A 397 5.57 -21.84 -13.85
C ASP A 397 4.54 -21.40 -12.80
N LYS A 398 4.30 -20.09 -12.69
CA LYS A 398 3.24 -19.54 -11.83
C LYS A 398 1.83 -19.97 -12.27
N ALA A 399 1.59 -20.07 -13.56
CA ALA A 399 0.33 -20.58 -14.08
C ALA A 399 0.13 -22.07 -13.72
N ARG A 400 1.17 -22.91 -13.85
CA ARG A 400 1.11 -24.31 -13.39
C ARG A 400 0.87 -24.44 -11.88
N GLU A 401 1.40 -23.52 -11.07
CA GLU A 401 1.08 -23.43 -9.64
C GLU A 401 -0.42 -23.17 -9.42
N ALA A 402 -1.02 -22.27 -10.21
CA ALA A 402 -2.44 -21.97 -10.17
C ALA A 402 -3.31 -23.16 -10.64
N GLU A 403 -2.89 -23.86 -11.68
CA GLU A 403 -3.56 -25.08 -12.18
C GLU A 403 -3.53 -26.20 -11.12
N ALA A 404 -2.40 -26.39 -10.45
CA ALA A 404 -2.29 -27.34 -9.34
C ALA A 404 -3.19 -26.96 -8.16
N LEU A 405 -3.32 -25.67 -7.86
CA LEU A 405 -4.26 -25.17 -6.86
C LEU A 405 -5.71 -25.44 -7.27
N HIS A 406 -6.07 -25.22 -8.55
CA HIS A 406 -7.41 -25.53 -9.06
C HIS A 406 -7.76 -27.02 -8.91
N ALA A 407 -6.81 -27.92 -9.13
CA ALA A 407 -7.04 -29.35 -8.97
C ALA A 407 -7.49 -29.76 -7.57
N THR A 408 -7.07 -29.01 -6.54
CA THR A 408 -7.45 -29.26 -5.13
C THR A 408 -8.56 -28.34 -4.64
N HIS A 409 -8.66 -27.14 -5.20
CA HIS A 409 -9.63 -26.11 -4.82
C HIS A 409 -10.32 -25.52 -6.06
N PRO A 410 -11.23 -26.24 -6.70
CA PRO A 410 -11.79 -25.86 -8.01
C PRO A 410 -12.67 -24.59 -7.97
N ASN A 411 -13.08 -24.13 -6.77
CA ASN A 411 -14.02 -23.04 -6.62
C ASN A 411 -13.37 -21.68 -6.34
N VAL A 412 -12.02 -21.58 -6.27
CA VAL A 412 -11.33 -20.34 -5.91
C VAL A 412 -10.88 -19.49 -7.11
N GLY A 413 -11.19 -19.88 -8.35
CA GLY A 413 -10.83 -19.13 -9.56
C GLY A 413 -9.37 -19.26 -9.98
N ALA A 414 -8.65 -20.26 -9.47
CA ALA A 414 -7.24 -20.46 -9.76
C ALA A 414 -6.97 -20.87 -11.22
N ASP A 415 -7.90 -21.59 -11.88
CA ASP A 415 -7.87 -21.89 -13.32
C ASP A 415 -7.88 -20.62 -14.18
N THR A 416 -8.75 -19.68 -13.84
CA THR A 416 -8.85 -18.40 -14.53
C THR A 416 -7.63 -17.51 -14.26
N ALA A 417 -7.07 -17.55 -13.03
CA ALA A 417 -5.80 -16.89 -12.70
C ALA A 417 -4.63 -17.49 -13.52
N ALA A 418 -4.63 -18.81 -13.77
CA ALA A 418 -3.64 -19.45 -14.65
C ALA A 418 -3.69 -18.88 -16.08
N LEU A 419 -4.89 -18.63 -16.63
CA LEU A 419 -5.03 -18.01 -17.95
C LEU A 419 -4.39 -16.61 -17.99
N ALA A 420 -4.57 -15.78 -16.95
CA ALA A 420 -3.93 -14.47 -16.87
C ALA A 420 -2.40 -14.58 -16.87
N LEU A 421 -1.86 -15.53 -16.12
CA LEU A 421 -0.41 -15.75 -15.99
C LEU A 421 0.21 -16.28 -17.28
N HIS A 422 -0.45 -17.23 -17.96
CA HIS A 422 -0.01 -17.72 -19.27
C HIS A 422 -0.04 -16.61 -20.32
N ALA A 423 -1.13 -15.82 -20.37
CA ALA A 423 -1.24 -14.69 -21.29
C ALA A 423 -0.13 -13.65 -21.04
N LEU A 424 0.18 -13.36 -19.76
CA LEU A 424 1.28 -12.46 -19.40
C LEU A 424 2.63 -12.96 -19.91
N ALA A 425 2.92 -14.26 -19.77
CA ALA A 425 4.15 -14.87 -20.29
C ALA A 425 4.29 -14.66 -21.79
N GLU A 426 3.23 -14.92 -22.56
CA GLU A 426 3.19 -14.75 -24.02
C GLU A 426 3.37 -13.28 -24.45
N ILE A 427 2.72 -12.35 -23.73
CA ILE A 427 2.85 -10.90 -23.97
C ILE A 427 4.30 -10.45 -23.74
N MET A 428 4.90 -10.86 -22.63
CA MET A 428 6.28 -10.51 -22.31
C MET A 428 7.26 -11.10 -23.35
N GLU A 429 7.02 -12.33 -23.80
CA GLU A 429 7.87 -12.94 -24.84
C GLU A 429 7.73 -12.22 -26.19
N LYS A 430 6.53 -11.86 -26.62
CA LYS A 430 6.33 -11.02 -27.81
C LYS A 430 7.00 -9.65 -27.66
N ALA A 431 6.87 -9.01 -26.51
CA ALA A 431 7.56 -7.75 -26.22
C ALA A 431 9.09 -7.91 -26.29
N ARG A 432 9.65 -9.04 -25.86
CA ARG A 432 11.07 -9.36 -25.96
C ARG A 432 11.53 -9.51 -27.41
N VAL A 433 10.84 -10.36 -28.18
CA VAL A 433 11.20 -10.65 -29.58
C VAL A 433 11.21 -9.38 -30.43
N HIS A 434 10.21 -8.53 -30.27
CA HIS A 434 10.05 -7.28 -31.01
C HIS A 434 10.72 -6.07 -30.35
N ARG A 435 11.49 -6.28 -29.25
CA ARG A 435 12.21 -5.20 -28.51
C ARG A 435 11.31 -4.05 -28.07
N LEU A 436 10.06 -4.34 -27.69
CA LEU A 436 9.07 -3.32 -27.36
C LEU A 436 9.31 -2.65 -26.00
N THR A 437 10.12 -3.24 -25.14
CA THR A 437 10.52 -2.64 -23.85
C THR A 437 11.38 -1.38 -23.99
N ARG A 438 11.81 -1.02 -25.20
CA ARG A 438 12.35 0.33 -25.49
C ARG A 438 11.32 1.46 -25.32
N PHE A 439 10.03 1.13 -25.36
CA PHE A 439 8.94 2.07 -25.13
C PHE A 439 8.56 2.05 -23.65
N GLN A 440 8.80 3.13 -22.93
CA GLN A 440 8.49 3.25 -21.51
C GLN A 440 7.02 2.99 -21.20
N HIS A 441 6.11 3.42 -22.08
CA HIS A 441 4.68 3.15 -21.94
C HIS A 441 4.37 1.64 -21.86
N ILE A 442 5.02 0.83 -22.70
CA ILE A 442 4.86 -0.63 -22.66
C ILE A 442 5.42 -1.21 -21.35
N GLN A 443 6.54 -0.69 -20.84
CA GLN A 443 7.08 -1.12 -19.56
C GLN A 443 6.08 -0.86 -18.41
N PHE A 444 5.46 0.31 -18.37
CA PHE A 444 4.44 0.63 -17.37
C PHE A 444 3.26 -0.32 -17.45
N ARG A 445 2.72 -0.57 -18.65
CA ARG A 445 1.60 -1.51 -18.84
C ARG A 445 1.97 -2.95 -18.41
N ILE A 446 3.19 -3.42 -18.72
CA ILE A 446 3.68 -4.72 -18.22
C ILE A 446 3.66 -4.73 -16.68
N GLY A 447 4.11 -3.67 -16.02
CA GLY A 447 4.09 -3.55 -14.56
C GLY A 447 2.68 -3.69 -14.00
N GLU A 448 1.69 -3.04 -14.59
CA GLU A 448 0.28 -3.16 -14.21
C GLU A 448 -0.26 -4.58 -14.43
N TRP A 449 -0.01 -5.18 -15.60
CA TRP A 449 -0.50 -6.55 -15.88
C TRP A 449 0.13 -7.59 -14.97
N VAL A 450 1.40 -7.42 -14.61
CA VAL A 450 2.08 -8.23 -13.59
C VAL A 450 1.34 -8.13 -12.25
N ALA A 451 1.02 -6.91 -11.81
CA ALA A 451 0.32 -6.70 -10.54
C ALA A 451 -1.06 -7.40 -10.54
N TYR A 452 -1.85 -7.27 -11.61
CA TYR A 452 -3.14 -7.95 -11.72
C TYR A 452 -3.00 -9.48 -11.73
N ALA A 453 -2.08 -10.02 -12.54
CA ALA A 453 -1.89 -11.46 -12.65
C ALA A 453 -1.38 -12.09 -11.34
N GLU A 454 -0.39 -11.47 -10.67
CA GLU A 454 0.13 -11.97 -9.40
C GLU A 454 -0.92 -11.85 -8.28
N CYS A 455 -1.64 -10.73 -8.18
CA CYS A 455 -2.72 -10.58 -7.20
C CYS A 455 -3.86 -11.58 -7.42
N SER A 456 -4.15 -11.99 -8.66
CA SER A 456 -5.20 -13.00 -8.92
C SER A 456 -4.83 -14.37 -8.34
N LEU A 457 -3.58 -14.80 -8.51
CA LEU A 457 -3.08 -16.04 -7.91
C LEU A 457 -3.05 -15.96 -6.39
N THR A 458 -2.55 -14.85 -5.83
CA THR A 458 -2.44 -14.66 -4.38
C THR A 458 -3.82 -14.65 -3.71
N LEU A 459 -4.83 -14.02 -4.34
CA LEU A 459 -6.20 -14.03 -3.82
C LEU A 459 -6.82 -15.44 -3.89
N ALA A 460 -6.56 -16.21 -4.95
CA ALA A 460 -6.99 -17.60 -5.05
C ALA A 460 -6.36 -18.48 -3.96
N LYS A 461 -5.07 -18.30 -3.69
CA LYS A 461 -4.37 -18.97 -2.57
C LYS A 461 -4.98 -18.60 -1.23
N ARG A 462 -5.24 -17.30 -0.99
CA ARG A 462 -5.87 -16.84 0.24
C ARG A 462 -7.25 -17.48 0.44
N ALA A 463 -8.07 -17.54 -0.61
CA ALA A 463 -9.38 -18.20 -0.55
C ALA A 463 -9.28 -19.70 -0.23
N ALA A 464 -8.29 -20.38 -0.80
CA ALA A 464 -8.04 -21.80 -0.51
C ALA A 464 -7.58 -22.02 0.95
N LEU A 465 -6.68 -21.16 1.48
CA LEU A 465 -6.25 -21.23 2.88
C LEU A 465 -7.42 -21.03 3.85
N PHE A 466 -8.37 -20.14 3.53
CA PHE A 466 -9.58 -19.97 4.33
C PHE A 466 -10.52 -21.17 4.23
N ALA A 467 -10.63 -21.80 3.07
CA ALA A 467 -11.43 -23.01 2.90
C ALA A 467 -10.87 -24.20 3.72
N ASP A 468 -9.55 -24.27 3.85
CA ASP A 468 -8.85 -25.29 4.66
C ASP A 468 -8.76 -24.95 6.15
N GLY A 469 -9.13 -23.73 6.58
CA GLY A 469 -8.89 -23.23 7.94
C GLY A 469 -7.40 -23.05 8.28
N LYS A 470 -6.56 -22.84 7.27
CA LYS A 470 -5.09 -22.70 7.39
C LYS A 470 -4.60 -21.25 7.20
N GLN A 471 -5.48 -20.28 7.17
CA GLN A 471 -5.11 -18.88 7.09
C GLN A 471 -4.23 -18.46 8.28
N HIS A 472 -3.39 -17.46 8.07
CA HIS A 472 -2.61 -16.88 9.16
C HIS A 472 -3.54 -16.44 10.31
N GLU A 473 -3.14 -16.67 11.58
CA GLU A 473 -3.99 -16.39 12.74
C GLU A 473 -4.46 -14.92 12.85
N LYS A 474 -3.65 -13.99 12.32
CA LYS A 474 -3.94 -12.54 12.30
C LYS A 474 -4.53 -12.07 10.96
N ALA A 475 -4.79 -12.98 9.99
CA ALA A 475 -5.41 -12.59 8.73
C ALA A 475 -6.76 -11.91 8.96
N ASN A 476 -7.09 -10.94 8.12
CA ASN A 476 -8.38 -10.26 8.19
C ASN A 476 -9.51 -11.25 7.83
N ASP A 477 -10.50 -11.38 8.70
CA ASP A 477 -11.61 -12.33 8.63
C ASP A 477 -12.96 -11.66 8.30
N ARG A 478 -12.94 -10.51 7.61
CA ARG A 478 -14.15 -9.78 7.17
C ARG A 478 -15.07 -10.65 6.29
N PHE A 479 -14.48 -11.52 5.49
CA PHE A 479 -15.18 -12.45 4.61
C PHE A 479 -14.84 -13.88 4.99
N ASP A 480 -15.84 -14.74 4.96
CA ASP A 480 -15.66 -16.20 5.09
C ASP A 480 -15.09 -16.83 3.81
N ALA A 481 -14.80 -18.12 3.85
CA ALA A 481 -14.21 -18.85 2.74
C ALA A 481 -15.06 -18.80 1.46
N ALA A 482 -16.40 -18.86 1.58
CA ALA A 482 -17.29 -18.86 0.43
C ALA A 482 -17.32 -17.48 -0.26
N ALA A 483 -17.36 -16.41 0.54
CA ALA A 483 -17.31 -15.05 0.03
C ALA A 483 -15.94 -14.74 -0.61
N LEU A 484 -14.83 -15.16 0.02
CA LEU A 484 -13.51 -15.02 -0.56
C LEU A 484 -13.34 -15.77 -1.87
N ALA A 485 -13.93 -16.98 -1.98
CA ALA A 485 -13.90 -17.74 -3.23
C ALA A 485 -14.65 -17.01 -4.36
N ALA A 486 -15.82 -16.42 -4.09
CA ALA A 486 -16.56 -15.63 -5.08
C ALA A 486 -15.79 -14.35 -5.48
N ILE A 487 -15.26 -13.61 -4.50
CA ILE A 487 -14.42 -12.43 -4.71
C ILE A 487 -13.20 -12.80 -5.59
N SER A 488 -12.54 -13.91 -5.30
CA SER A 488 -11.38 -14.38 -6.07
C SER A 488 -11.75 -14.72 -7.52
N ARG A 489 -12.86 -15.42 -7.75
CA ARG A 489 -13.34 -15.72 -9.11
C ARG A 489 -13.65 -14.46 -9.91
N ILE A 490 -14.28 -13.45 -9.29
CA ILE A 490 -14.56 -12.17 -9.94
C ILE A 490 -13.25 -11.48 -10.34
N PHE A 491 -12.29 -11.39 -9.42
CA PHE A 491 -11.02 -10.73 -9.70
C PHE A 491 -10.18 -11.47 -10.74
N ALA A 492 -10.13 -12.80 -10.70
CA ALA A 492 -9.40 -13.60 -11.68
C ALA A 492 -9.95 -13.40 -13.11
N ARG A 493 -11.27 -13.28 -13.27
CA ARG A 493 -11.91 -12.95 -14.57
C ARG A 493 -11.53 -11.55 -15.06
N GLU A 494 -11.52 -10.56 -14.17
CA GLU A 494 -11.07 -9.21 -14.51
C GLU A 494 -9.59 -9.21 -14.92
N ALA A 495 -8.71 -9.85 -14.13
CA ALA A 495 -7.29 -9.92 -14.40
C ALA A 495 -6.98 -10.61 -15.74
N ALA A 496 -7.61 -11.76 -16.00
CA ALA A 496 -7.41 -12.49 -17.25
C ALA A 496 -7.85 -11.67 -18.47
N THR A 497 -9.02 -11.04 -18.39
CA THR A 497 -9.54 -10.18 -19.47
C THR A 497 -8.62 -8.98 -19.69
N LYS A 498 -8.23 -8.28 -18.61
CA LYS A 498 -7.37 -7.11 -18.68
C LYS A 498 -6.01 -7.44 -19.29
N VAL A 499 -5.32 -8.45 -18.76
CA VAL A 499 -3.99 -8.84 -19.24
C VAL A 499 -4.02 -9.24 -20.70
N ALA A 500 -4.93 -10.13 -21.11
CA ALA A 500 -4.96 -10.63 -22.47
C ALA A 500 -5.42 -9.59 -23.49
N ALA A 501 -6.51 -8.85 -23.20
CA ALA A 501 -7.07 -7.90 -24.17
C ALA A 501 -6.18 -6.65 -24.32
N GLU A 502 -5.71 -6.07 -23.23
CA GLU A 502 -4.82 -4.91 -23.28
C GLU A 502 -3.44 -5.27 -23.83
N GLY A 503 -2.92 -6.46 -23.47
CA GLY A 503 -1.67 -6.97 -23.99
C GLY A 503 -1.72 -7.18 -25.51
N LEU A 504 -2.77 -7.82 -26.01
CA LEU A 504 -3.01 -7.96 -27.45
C LEU A 504 -3.06 -6.59 -28.14
N HIS A 505 -3.86 -5.67 -27.59
CA HIS A 505 -4.00 -4.31 -28.13
C HIS A 505 -2.67 -3.56 -28.25
N LEU A 506 -1.84 -3.58 -27.21
CA LEU A 506 -0.57 -2.86 -27.20
C LEU A 506 0.51 -3.53 -28.07
N ILE A 507 0.60 -4.87 -28.05
CA ILE A 507 1.58 -5.59 -28.89
C ILE A 507 1.26 -5.35 -30.37
N ALA A 508 -0.02 -5.45 -30.78
CA ALA A 508 -0.45 -5.15 -32.12
C ALA A 508 -0.23 -3.67 -32.48
N GLY A 509 -0.65 -2.76 -31.61
CA GLY A 509 -0.50 -1.31 -31.81
C GLY A 509 0.94 -0.83 -31.89
N ALA A 510 1.89 -1.57 -31.30
CA ALA A 510 3.32 -1.30 -31.40
C ALA A 510 4.00 -1.96 -32.61
N GLY A 511 3.25 -2.60 -33.49
CA GLY A 511 3.78 -3.33 -34.66
C GLY A 511 4.53 -4.62 -34.29
N GLY A 512 4.24 -5.20 -33.13
CA GLY A 512 4.85 -6.44 -32.65
C GLY A 512 4.18 -7.70 -33.20
N ILE A 513 3.23 -7.57 -34.14
CA ILE A 513 2.53 -8.70 -34.72
C ILE A 513 2.01 -8.34 -36.11
N SER A 514 2.08 -9.26 -37.07
CA SER A 514 1.47 -9.10 -38.39
C SER A 514 0.04 -9.63 -38.42
N ASP A 515 -0.72 -9.27 -39.45
CA ASP A 515 -2.09 -9.78 -39.65
C ASP A 515 -2.14 -11.31 -39.76
N GLU A 516 -1.09 -11.92 -40.31
CA GLU A 516 -0.97 -13.38 -40.46
C GLU A 516 -0.67 -14.07 -39.10
N GLU A 517 0.06 -13.41 -38.20
CA GLU A 517 0.38 -13.92 -36.86
C GLU A 517 -0.75 -13.72 -35.86
N MET A 518 -1.67 -12.77 -36.11
CA MET A 518 -2.71 -12.38 -35.18
C MET A 518 -3.53 -13.56 -34.64
N PRO A 519 -4.08 -14.48 -35.48
CA PRO A 519 -4.88 -15.60 -34.98
C PRO A 519 -4.09 -16.55 -34.06
N LEU A 520 -2.80 -16.73 -34.34
CA LEU A 520 -1.92 -17.58 -33.52
C LEU A 520 -1.64 -16.93 -32.16
N PHE A 521 -1.47 -15.61 -32.14
CA PHE A 521 -1.23 -14.89 -30.87
C PHE A 521 -2.51 -14.84 -30.01
N GLU A 522 -3.67 -14.59 -30.61
CA GLU A 522 -4.97 -14.68 -29.92
C GLU A 522 -5.18 -16.07 -29.28
N ALA A 523 -4.81 -17.14 -30.00
CA ALA A 523 -4.85 -18.49 -29.48
C ALA A 523 -3.87 -18.71 -28.31
N ALA A 524 -2.63 -18.20 -28.43
CA ALA A 524 -1.62 -18.26 -27.37
C ALA A 524 -2.08 -17.51 -26.10
N LEU A 525 -2.74 -16.37 -26.27
CA LEU A 525 -3.37 -15.61 -25.15
C LEU A 525 -4.61 -16.29 -24.58
N SER A 526 -5.05 -17.41 -25.15
CA SER A 526 -6.24 -18.15 -24.69
C SER A 526 -7.53 -17.32 -24.65
N ILE A 527 -7.71 -16.34 -25.56
CA ILE A 527 -8.83 -15.40 -25.58
C ILE A 527 -10.19 -16.10 -25.46
N THR A 528 -10.40 -17.18 -26.22
CA THR A 528 -11.65 -17.96 -26.17
C THR A 528 -11.89 -18.60 -24.80
N ALA A 529 -10.84 -19.11 -24.13
CA ALA A 529 -10.95 -19.72 -22.81
C ALA A 529 -11.28 -18.64 -21.74
N ILE A 530 -10.66 -17.47 -21.84
CA ILE A 530 -10.94 -16.32 -20.95
C ILE A 530 -12.40 -15.87 -21.09
N HIS A 531 -12.95 -15.81 -22.31
CA HIS A 531 -14.35 -15.48 -22.51
C HIS A 531 -15.29 -16.55 -21.92
N ARG A 532 -14.95 -17.84 -22.03
CA ARG A 532 -15.73 -18.93 -21.40
C ARG A 532 -15.68 -18.88 -19.88
N ALA A 533 -14.56 -18.45 -19.30
CA ALA A 533 -14.40 -18.29 -17.85
C ALA A 533 -15.27 -17.19 -17.26
N GLN A 534 -15.84 -16.28 -18.09
CA GLN A 534 -16.79 -15.26 -17.61
C GLN A 534 -18.14 -15.81 -17.15
N LYS A 535 -18.45 -17.08 -17.47
CA LYS A 535 -19.71 -17.72 -17.04
C LYS A 535 -19.79 -17.70 -15.51
N GLY A 536 -20.93 -17.26 -14.98
CA GLY A 536 -21.18 -17.16 -13.53
C GLY A 536 -20.68 -15.84 -12.89
N LEU A 537 -20.21 -14.87 -13.69
CA LEU A 537 -19.73 -13.58 -13.17
C LEU A 537 -20.82 -12.82 -12.41
N VAL A 538 -22.02 -12.73 -12.99
CA VAL A 538 -23.13 -11.96 -12.40
C VAL A 538 -23.63 -12.64 -11.12
N GLU A 539 -23.72 -13.95 -11.11
CA GLU A 539 -24.10 -14.77 -9.96
C GLU A 539 -23.11 -14.60 -8.80
N ASP A 540 -21.79 -14.57 -9.08
CA ASP A 540 -20.78 -14.29 -8.06
C ASP A 540 -20.90 -12.85 -7.53
N MET A 541 -21.21 -11.87 -8.38
CA MET A 541 -21.42 -10.49 -7.96
C MET A 541 -22.70 -10.34 -7.11
N ASP A 542 -23.78 -11.01 -7.49
CA ASP A 542 -25.02 -11.07 -6.68
C ASP A 542 -24.71 -11.65 -5.28
N TYR A 543 -23.97 -12.77 -5.23
CA TYR A 543 -23.61 -13.40 -3.97
C TYR A 543 -22.74 -12.49 -3.08
N VAL A 544 -21.73 -11.84 -3.64
CA VAL A 544 -20.89 -10.88 -2.88
C VAL A 544 -21.72 -9.69 -2.39
N ALA A 545 -22.65 -9.19 -3.21
CA ALA A 545 -23.58 -8.14 -2.77
C ALA A 545 -24.44 -8.63 -1.60
N ASP A 546 -24.98 -9.84 -1.68
CA ASP A 546 -25.81 -10.42 -0.60
C ASP A 546 -25.02 -10.61 0.71
N VAL A 547 -23.74 -11.01 0.63
CA VAL A 547 -22.86 -11.06 1.80
C VAL A 547 -22.68 -9.67 2.42
N LEU A 548 -22.39 -8.64 1.59
CA LEU A 548 -22.16 -7.27 2.05
C LEU A 548 -23.38 -6.64 2.73
N TYR A 549 -24.56 -7.01 2.27
CA TYR A 549 -25.85 -6.52 2.80
C TYR A 549 -26.51 -7.48 3.80
N ASN A 550 -25.81 -8.52 4.28
CA ASN A 550 -26.31 -9.52 5.22
C ASN A 550 -27.59 -10.22 4.76
N ARG A 551 -27.73 -10.46 3.45
CA ARG A 551 -28.90 -11.12 2.85
C ARG A 551 -28.71 -12.63 2.66
N VAL A 552 -27.49 -13.15 2.76
CA VAL A 552 -27.22 -14.58 2.73
C VAL A 552 -27.85 -15.22 3.96
N GLN A 553 -28.87 -16.05 3.78
CA GLN A 553 -29.44 -16.85 4.87
C GLN A 553 -28.38 -17.87 5.31
N LYS A 554 -27.94 -17.80 6.57
CA LYS A 554 -27.19 -18.90 7.18
C LYS A 554 -28.07 -20.13 7.06
N ASP A 555 -27.59 -21.18 6.40
CA ASP A 555 -28.32 -22.40 6.07
C ASP A 555 -29.33 -22.80 7.13
N LYS A 556 -30.61 -22.58 6.86
CA LYS A 556 -31.66 -23.41 7.41
C LYS A 556 -31.55 -24.70 6.62
N GLU A 557 -31.34 -25.82 7.36
CA GLU A 557 -31.35 -27.17 6.85
C GLU A 557 -32.26 -27.30 5.62
N VAL A 558 -31.70 -27.67 4.49
CA VAL A 558 -32.44 -28.01 3.28
C VAL A 558 -33.24 -29.24 3.63
N LYS A 559 -34.49 -29.05 4.07
CA LYS A 559 -35.49 -30.13 4.09
C LYS A 559 -35.67 -30.55 2.64
N GLN A 560 -35.18 -31.75 2.32
CA GLN A 560 -35.47 -32.39 1.04
C GLN A 560 -36.97 -32.28 0.74
N PRO A 561 -37.38 -31.89 -0.48
CA PRO A 561 -38.78 -31.97 -0.85
C PRO A 561 -39.21 -33.45 -0.81
N VAL A 562 -40.17 -33.75 0.05
CA VAL A 562 -40.87 -35.01 0.01
C VAL A 562 -41.60 -35.05 -1.33
N LEU A 563 -41.15 -35.93 -2.24
CA LEU A 563 -41.88 -36.25 -3.46
C LEU A 563 -43.23 -36.85 -3.05
N ALA A 564 -44.32 -36.14 -3.31
CA ALA A 564 -45.66 -36.67 -3.36
C ALA A 564 -46.05 -36.98 -4.82
#